data_5439a990c19444fc18c1154a3871b067
#
_entry.id   5439a990c19444fc18c1154a3871b067
#
_cell.length_a   1.000
_cell.length_b   1.000
_cell.length_c   1.000
_cell.angle_alpha   90.00
_cell.angle_beta   90.00
_cell.angle_gamma   90.00
#
_symmetry.space_group_name_H-M   'P 1'
#
loop_
_entity.id
_entity.type
_entity.pdbx_description
1 polymer ?
#
loop_
_entity_poly.entity_id
_entity_poly.type
_entity_poly.pdbx_seq_one_letter_code
_entity_poly.pdbx_strand_id
1 'polypeptide(L)'
;MFKINDFKILDIKYNPQNEVVDYGVQMVGAPLEWGETMGENVKIGVIDTGVDYNHIELKNRIKDGINTIDGGDFNDENGHGTHICGIISAEKNGVGVIGVAPKAELYVAKAFAKDGTSNFSAIEKAVNWMIDKKVNVVNMSFSSPAGGRAYTNLIHRLSQCGASIICAAGNEGEMGDNTIGFPARFDETVAVCAVDVNKHIASFSSKGTSAEICAAGIDIFSTYLNGGYALLSGTSMAAPIITGAVALLQGKGLIRYNRFLNPDEIRLLLNIYTENLSGKGGRDLSSGYGLFSFGRITANDFVASQKPEINPINNNIVSAALAFMLSAM
;
A
#
# COMPACT_ATOMS: atom_id res chain seq x y z
N MET A 1 19.10 -6.01 10.27
CA MET A 1 17.91 -6.73 10.76
C MET A 1 16.70 -6.01 10.20
N PHE A 2 15.76 -6.71 9.61
CA PHE A 2 14.48 -6.18 9.19
C PHE A 2 13.51 -6.24 10.36
N LYS A 3 12.68 -5.23 10.52
CA LYS A 3 11.70 -5.16 11.60
C LYS A 3 10.40 -4.57 11.07
N ILE A 4 9.28 -5.10 11.54
CA ILE A 4 7.99 -4.40 11.47
C ILE A 4 8.15 -3.13 12.30
N ASN A 5 7.80 -1.99 11.73
CA ASN A 5 7.85 -0.72 12.46
C ASN A 5 6.93 -0.80 13.67
N ASP A 6 7.35 -0.22 14.80
CA ASP A 6 6.54 -0.22 16.01
C ASP A 6 5.17 0.36 15.70
N PHE A 7 4.12 -0.37 16.04
CA PHE A 7 2.73 0.02 15.89
C PHE A 7 2.04 0.00 17.26
N LYS A 8 1.06 0.87 17.44
CA LYS A 8 0.32 0.95 18.68
C LYS A 8 -1.05 0.29 18.51
N ILE A 9 -1.32 -0.75 19.29
CA ILE A 9 -2.66 -1.31 19.41
C ILE A 9 -3.43 -0.42 20.38
N LEU A 10 -4.49 0.22 19.91
CA LEU A 10 -5.31 1.12 20.74
C LEU A 10 -6.52 0.41 21.33
N ASP A 11 -7.14 -0.48 20.59
CA ASP A 11 -8.31 -1.21 21.03
C ASP A 11 -8.44 -2.51 20.20
N ILE A 12 -8.98 -3.57 20.83
CA ILE A 12 -9.35 -4.81 20.14
C ILE A 12 -10.86 -4.98 20.29
N LYS A 13 -11.57 -5.00 19.17
CA LYS A 13 -13.02 -5.19 19.12
C LYS A 13 -13.36 -6.55 18.53
N TYR A 14 -14.36 -7.17 19.11
CA TYR A 14 -14.90 -8.43 18.59
C TYR A 14 -16.27 -8.15 17.95
N ASN A 15 -16.42 -8.55 16.68
CA ASN A 15 -17.68 -8.61 15.94
C ASN A 15 -18.45 -7.27 15.81
N PRO A 16 -18.02 -6.32 14.98
CA PRO A 16 -18.92 -5.26 14.53
C PRO A 16 -20.13 -5.91 13.80
N GLN A 17 -21.32 -5.63 14.30
CA GLN A 17 -22.59 -6.20 13.77
C GLN A 17 -22.94 -5.64 12.38
N ASN A 18 -22.35 -4.49 12.01
CA ASN A 18 -22.54 -3.82 10.74
C ASN A 18 -21.18 -3.61 10.09
N GLU A 19 -21.17 -3.66 8.77
CA GLU A 19 -19.98 -3.36 7.98
C GLU A 19 -19.58 -1.88 8.12
N VAL A 20 -18.32 -1.63 8.38
CA VAL A 20 -17.74 -0.30 8.58
C VAL A 20 -16.76 -0.01 7.46
N VAL A 21 -16.92 1.13 6.82
CA VAL A 21 -15.88 1.70 5.95
C VAL A 21 -15.00 2.58 6.81
N ASP A 22 -13.77 2.14 7.07
CA ASP A 22 -12.80 2.91 7.86
C ASP A 22 -12.54 4.29 7.22
N TYR A 23 -12.22 5.30 8.04
CA TYR A 23 -12.01 6.65 7.53
C TYR A 23 -10.84 6.73 6.53
N GLY A 24 -9.82 5.89 6.65
CA GLY A 24 -8.71 5.82 5.70
C GLY A 24 -9.16 5.29 4.34
N VAL A 25 -10.07 4.30 4.31
CA VAL A 25 -10.71 3.80 3.09
C VAL A 25 -11.63 4.86 2.46
N GLN A 26 -12.30 5.68 3.30
CA GLN A 26 -13.08 6.81 2.81
C GLN A 26 -12.20 7.94 2.29
N MET A 27 -11.12 8.29 3.00
CA MET A 27 -10.20 9.39 2.66
C MET A 27 -9.49 9.14 1.33
N VAL A 28 -9.07 7.89 1.06
CA VAL A 28 -8.50 7.51 -0.25
C VAL A 28 -9.53 7.56 -1.39
N GLY A 29 -10.81 7.65 -1.07
CA GLY A 29 -11.91 7.71 -2.04
C GLY A 29 -12.25 6.36 -2.68
N ALA A 30 -11.88 5.24 -2.06
CA ALA A 30 -12.15 3.90 -2.60
C ALA A 30 -13.64 3.64 -2.92
N PRO A 31 -14.62 4.09 -2.10
CA PRO A 31 -16.03 3.93 -2.41
C PRO A 31 -16.47 4.53 -3.76
N LEU A 32 -15.78 5.57 -4.25
CA LEU A 32 -16.06 6.21 -5.54
C LEU A 32 -15.74 5.28 -6.72
N GLU A 33 -14.82 4.34 -6.50
CA GLU A 33 -14.29 3.42 -7.51
C GLU A 33 -15.04 2.09 -7.59
N TRP A 34 -15.73 1.70 -6.51
CA TRP A 34 -16.37 0.38 -6.40
C TRP A 34 -17.52 0.14 -7.39
N GLY A 35 -18.05 1.19 -8.00
CA GLY A 35 -19.02 1.08 -9.10
C GLY A 35 -18.39 0.60 -10.40
N GLU A 36 -17.09 0.85 -10.61
CA GLU A 36 -16.35 0.42 -11.80
C GLU A 36 -15.53 -0.85 -11.52
N THR A 37 -14.81 -0.89 -10.40
CA THR A 37 -13.99 -2.05 -9.99
C THR A 37 -13.82 -2.10 -8.47
N MET A 38 -13.71 -3.31 -7.94
CA MET A 38 -13.31 -3.60 -6.56
C MET A 38 -11.95 -4.33 -6.51
N GLY A 39 -11.17 -4.30 -7.60
CA GLY A 39 -9.87 -4.96 -7.71
C GLY A 39 -9.95 -6.40 -8.20
N GLU A 40 -11.01 -6.80 -8.92
CA GLU A 40 -11.17 -8.14 -9.46
C GLU A 40 -9.98 -8.55 -10.35
N ASN A 41 -9.51 -9.79 -10.19
CA ASN A 41 -8.39 -10.39 -10.93
C ASN A 41 -7.02 -9.70 -10.69
N VAL A 42 -6.92 -8.78 -9.74
CA VAL A 42 -5.65 -8.16 -9.35
C VAL A 42 -4.99 -8.96 -8.24
N LYS A 43 -3.77 -9.39 -8.46
CA LYS A 43 -2.96 -10.15 -7.51
C LYS A 43 -2.12 -9.21 -6.65
N ILE A 44 -2.31 -9.26 -5.35
CA ILE A 44 -1.59 -8.44 -4.37
C ILE A 44 -0.69 -9.34 -3.53
N GLY A 45 0.61 -9.06 -3.55
CA GLY A 45 1.57 -9.66 -2.65
C GLY A 45 1.64 -8.89 -1.32
N VAL A 46 1.58 -9.61 -0.20
CA VAL A 46 1.82 -9.05 1.14
C VAL A 46 2.99 -9.78 1.77
N ILE A 47 4.08 -9.06 2.05
CA ILE A 47 5.26 -9.60 2.76
C ILE A 47 5.22 -9.08 4.19
N ASP A 48 4.83 -9.94 5.15
CA ASP A 48 4.53 -9.53 6.51
C ASP A 48 4.64 -10.69 7.52
N THR A 49 3.94 -10.63 8.66
CA THR A 49 3.92 -11.65 9.73
C THR A 49 3.04 -12.87 9.41
N GLY A 50 2.41 -12.90 8.24
CA GLY A 50 1.40 -13.89 7.87
C GLY A 50 0.01 -13.29 7.79
N VAL A 51 -1.02 -14.13 7.87
CA VAL A 51 -2.42 -13.71 7.90
C VAL A 51 -3.26 -14.73 8.66
N ASP A 52 -4.26 -14.29 9.43
CA ASP A 52 -5.34 -15.15 9.92
C ASP A 52 -6.22 -15.55 8.73
N TYR A 53 -5.85 -16.62 8.03
CA TYR A 53 -6.54 -17.07 6.83
C TYR A 53 -7.93 -17.67 7.11
N ASN A 54 -8.31 -17.85 8.39
CA ASN A 54 -9.65 -18.26 8.78
C ASN A 54 -10.58 -17.06 9.07
N HIS A 55 -10.02 -15.83 9.09
CA HIS A 55 -10.80 -14.62 9.34
C HIS A 55 -11.93 -14.48 8.31
N ILE A 56 -13.16 -14.22 8.78
CA ILE A 56 -14.35 -14.17 7.93
C ILE A 56 -14.24 -13.19 6.76
N GLU A 57 -13.53 -12.08 6.98
CA GLU A 57 -13.30 -11.01 6.01
C GLU A 57 -12.22 -11.37 4.96
N LEU A 58 -11.34 -12.34 5.24
CA LEU A 58 -10.13 -12.57 4.46
C LEU A 58 -10.10 -13.93 3.75
N LYS A 59 -10.75 -14.95 4.32
CA LYS A 59 -10.66 -16.34 3.85
C LYS A 59 -10.96 -16.54 2.35
N ASN A 60 -11.85 -15.73 1.77
CA ASN A 60 -12.18 -15.80 0.34
C ASN A 60 -11.24 -14.97 -0.54
N ARG A 61 -10.44 -14.09 0.07
CA ARG A 61 -9.49 -13.20 -0.63
C ARG A 61 -8.11 -13.83 -0.76
N ILE A 62 -7.71 -14.65 0.22
CA ILE A 62 -6.42 -15.33 0.22
C ILE A 62 -6.43 -16.45 -0.82
N LYS A 63 -5.53 -16.37 -1.79
CA LYS A 63 -5.38 -17.37 -2.86
C LYS A 63 -4.25 -18.34 -2.60
N ASP A 64 -3.18 -17.86 -1.96
CA ASP A 64 -2.01 -18.68 -1.65
C ASP A 64 -1.17 -18.01 -0.56
N GLY A 65 -0.33 -18.80 0.12
CA GLY A 65 0.57 -18.28 1.13
C GLY A 65 1.81 -19.15 1.30
N ILE A 66 2.88 -18.54 1.83
CA ILE A 66 4.13 -19.22 2.14
C ILE A 66 4.71 -18.69 3.46
N ASN A 67 5.32 -19.58 4.23
CA ASN A 67 6.17 -19.21 5.36
C ASN A 67 7.65 -19.32 4.94
N THR A 68 8.33 -18.17 4.86
CA THR A 68 9.72 -18.09 4.43
C THR A 68 10.71 -18.06 5.60
N ILE A 69 10.22 -18.01 6.83
CA ILE A 69 11.03 -18.07 8.05
C ILE A 69 11.55 -19.51 8.27
N ASP A 70 10.65 -20.47 8.35
CA ASP A 70 10.94 -21.86 8.72
C ASP A 70 10.29 -22.91 7.79
N GLY A 71 9.48 -22.48 6.82
CA GLY A 71 8.76 -23.36 5.88
C GLY A 71 7.52 -24.01 6.45
N GLY A 72 7.08 -23.59 7.65
CA GLY A 72 5.84 -24.06 8.29
C GLY A 72 4.59 -23.36 7.79
N ASP A 73 3.59 -23.24 8.65
CA ASP A 73 2.32 -22.54 8.35
C ASP A 73 2.54 -21.03 8.21
N PHE A 74 1.82 -20.41 7.29
CA PHE A 74 1.82 -18.95 7.09
C PHE A 74 0.77 -18.22 7.94
N ASN A 75 0.09 -18.91 8.85
CA ASN A 75 -0.83 -18.27 9.79
C ASN A 75 -0.12 -17.18 10.61
N ASP A 76 -0.82 -16.08 10.83
CA ASP A 76 -0.29 -14.96 11.60
C ASP A 76 -0.32 -15.24 13.10
N GLU A 77 0.74 -14.89 13.79
CA GLU A 77 0.88 -15.02 15.25
C GLU A 77 1.16 -13.66 15.91
N ASN A 78 1.28 -12.59 15.12
CA ASN A 78 1.58 -11.24 15.55
C ASN A 78 0.36 -10.33 15.43
N GLY A 79 -0.37 -10.41 14.32
CA GLY A 79 -1.56 -9.64 13.99
C GLY A 79 -1.33 -8.49 13.01
N HIS A 80 -0.07 -8.09 12.78
CA HIS A 80 0.25 -6.99 11.87
C HIS A 80 -0.13 -7.33 10.43
N GLY A 81 0.29 -8.49 9.90
CA GLY A 81 -0.03 -8.91 8.54
C GLY A 81 -1.53 -9.11 8.31
N THR A 82 -2.25 -9.64 9.31
CA THR A 82 -3.72 -9.75 9.24
C THR A 82 -4.37 -8.38 9.13
N HIS A 83 -3.88 -7.39 9.89
CA HIS A 83 -4.40 -6.03 9.84
C HIS A 83 -4.14 -5.37 8.46
N ILE A 84 -2.95 -5.53 7.92
CA ILE A 84 -2.57 -5.09 6.57
C ILE A 84 -3.48 -5.69 5.50
N CYS A 85 -3.69 -7.02 5.55
CA CYS A 85 -4.56 -7.72 4.59
C CYS A 85 -6.01 -7.19 4.62
N GLY A 86 -6.52 -6.84 5.81
CA GLY A 86 -7.85 -6.26 5.96
C GLY A 86 -7.97 -4.87 5.35
N ILE A 87 -7.00 -3.99 5.60
CA ILE A 87 -6.98 -2.65 4.97
C ILE A 87 -7.02 -2.77 3.44
N ILE A 88 -6.25 -3.71 2.89
CA ILE A 88 -6.19 -3.92 1.44
C ILE A 88 -7.50 -4.50 0.90
N SER A 89 -7.98 -5.61 1.47
CA SER A 89 -8.97 -6.45 0.78
C SER A 89 -9.96 -7.16 1.70
N ALA A 90 -10.28 -6.62 2.89
CA ALA A 90 -11.41 -7.13 3.67
C ALA A 90 -12.68 -7.13 2.81
N GLU A 91 -13.42 -8.24 2.85
CA GLU A 91 -14.51 -8.53 1.92
C GLU A 91 -15.74 -7.67 2.23
N LYS A 92 -16.42 -7.18 1.18
CA LYS A 92 -17.73 -6.52 1.31
C LYS A 92 -18.81 -7.57 1.53
N ASN A 93 -19.07 -7.93 2.78
CA ASN A 93 -19.94 -9.04 3.16
C ASN A 93 -21.05 -8.67 4.16
N GLY A 94 -21.17 -7.38 4.51
CA GLY A 94 -22.21 -6.85 5.40
C GLY A 94 -21.85 -6.85 6.87
N VAL A 95 -20.65 -7.30 7.27
CA VAL A 95 -20.18 -7.30 8.66
C VAL A 95 -18.76 -6.77 8.73
N GLY A 96 -18.29 -6.40 9.92
CA GLY A 96 -16.89 -6.05 10.16
C GLY A 96 -16.42 -4.80 9.43
N VAL A 97 -15.40 -4.95 8.58
CA VAL A 97 -14.77 -3.86 7.82
C VAL A 97 -14.73 -4.19 6.34
N ILE A 98 -14.61 -3.16 5.51
CA ILE A 98 -14.37 -3.31 4.07
C ILE A 98 -13.02 -2.70 3.70
N GLY A 99 -12.20 -3.46 2.97
CA GLY A 99 -10.90 -3.00 2.48
C GLY A 99 -11.01 -2.08 1.28
N VAL A 100 -9.89 -1.46 0.90
CA VAL A 100 -9.82 -0.52 -0.25
C VAL A 100 -10.20 -1.23 -1.55
N ALA A 101 -9.71 -2.46 -1.77
CA ALA A 101 -9.96 -3.30 -2.96
C ALA A 101 -10.56 -4.65 -2.57
N PRO A 102 -11.85 -4.71 -2.17
CA PRO A 102 -12.44 -5.85 -1.46
C PRO A 102 -12.63 -7.12 -2.31
N LYS A 103 -12.29 -7.09 -3.60
CA LYS A 103 -12.30 -8.27 -4.48
C LYS A 103 -10.92 -8.63 -5.04
N ALA A 104 -9.86 -7.94 -4.61
CA ALA A 104 -8.50 -8.29 -5.00
C ALA A 104 -8.08 -9.65 -4.38
N GLU A 105 -7.11 -10.29 -5.00
CA GLU A 105 -6.57 -11.58 -4.61
C GLU A 105 -5.29 -11.40 -3.78
N LEU A 106 -5.26 -11.95 -2.56
CA LEU A 106 -4.12 -11.87 -1.66
C LEU A 106 -3.19 -13.09 -1.81
N TYR A 107 -1.90 -12.82 -1.96
CA TYR A 107 -0.78 -13.75 -1.91
C TYR A 107 0.11 -13.35 -0.73
N VAL A 108 0.14 -14.15 0.33
CA VAL A 108 0.75 -13.72 1.59
C VAL A 108 2.03 -14.51 1.89
N ALA A 109 3.14 -13.80 2.07
CA ALA A 109 4.39 -14.37 2.53
C ALA A 109 4.62 -14.01 4.01
N LYS A 110 4.55 -15.00 4.90
CA LYS A 110 5.03 -14.88 6.27
C LYS A 110 6.56 -14.86 6.25
N ALA A 111 7.10 -13.65 6.25
CA ALA A 111 8.53 -13.38 6.22
C ALA A 111 9.05 -12.79 7.54
N PHE A 112 8.14 -12.53 8.49
CA PHE A 112 8.45 -12.02 9.82
C PHE A 112 7.95 -12.98 10.90
N ALA A 113 8.78 -13.17 11.92
CA ALA A 113 8.44 -13.96 13.08
C ALA A 113 7.39 -13.26 13.97
N LYS A 114 6.87 -13.98 14.97
CA LYS A 114 5.89 -13.45 15.92
C LYS A 114 6.33 -12.15 16.61
N ASP A 115 7.61 -11.97 16.84
CA ASP A 115 8.18 -10.76 17.46
C ASP A 115 8.41 -9.60 16.48
N GLY A 116 7.97 -9.76 15.23
CA GLY A 116 8.10 -8.75 14.17
C GLY A 116 9.52 -8.64 13.59
N THR A 117 10.41 -9.59 13.82
CA THR A 117 11.76 -9.60 13.27
C THR A 117 11.89 -10.49 12.04
N SER A 118 12.86 -10.17 11.17
CA SER A 118 13.17 -10.95 9.98
C SER A 118 14.66 -10.84 9.62
N ASN A 119 15.06 -11.64 8.65
CA ASN A 119 16.39 -11.61 8.06
C ASN A 119 16.32 -11.51 6.53
N PHE A 120 17.47 -11.21 5.91
CA PHE A 120 17.51 -11.02 4.46
C PHE A 120 17.11 -12.27 3.67
N SER A 121 17.46 -13.46 4.14
CA SER A 121 17.11 -14.72 3.45
C SER A 121 15.59 -14.95 3.40
N ALA A 122 14.87 -14.64 4.48
CA ALA A 122 13.41 -14.74 4.50
C ALA A 122 12.76 -13.74 3.53
N ILE A 123 13.23 -12.49 3.54
CA ILE A 123 12.77 -11.46 2.60
C ILE A 123 13.07 -11.85 1.15
N GLU A 124 14.28 -12.36 0.87
CA GLU A 124 14.67 -12.81 -0.47
C GLU A 124 13.78 -13.94 -0.99
N LYS A 125 13.50 -14.95 -0.15
CA LYS A 125 12.56 -16.02 -0.51
C LYS A 125 11.15 -15.50 -0.77
N ALA A 126 10.66 -14.59 0.08
CA ALA A 126 9.36 -13.98 -0.08
C ALA A 126 9.24 -13.20 -1.40
N VAL A 127 10.22 -12.35 -1.73
CA VAL A 127 10.23 -11.58 -2.98
C VAL A 127 10.31 -12.51 -4.20
N ASN A 128 11.16 -13.54 -4.17
CA ASN A 128 11.24 -14.51 -5.27
C ASN A 128 9.91 -15.23 -5.49
N TRP A 129 9.21 -15.59 -4.40
CA TRP A 129 7.89 -16.21 -4.49
C TRP A 129 6.85 -15.23 -5.07
N MET A 130 6.89 -13.93 -4.73
CA MET A 130 6.02 -12.92 -5.35
C MET A 130 6.25 -12.79 -6.87
N ILE A 131 7.52 -12.87 -7.31
CA ILE A 131 7.89 -12.89 -8.73
C ILE A 131 7.27 -14.13 -9.42
N ASP A 132 7.40 -15.32 -8.81
CA ASP A 132 6.86 -16.57 -9.36
C ASP A 132 5.32 -16.54 -9.45
N LYS A 133 4.63 -15.90 -8.49
CA LYS A 133 3.17 -15.70 -8.49
C LYS A 133 2.72 -14.63 -9.47
N LYS A 134 3.65 -13.83 -10.01
CA LYS A 134 3.36 -12.72 -10.93
C LYS A 134 2.34 -11.75 -10.33
N VAL A 135 2.61 -11.28 -9.12
CA VAL A 135 1.74 -10.31 -8.45
C VAL A 135 1.82 -8.95 -9.14
N ASN A 136 0.73 -8.19 -9.14
CA ASN A 136 0.64 -6.88 -9.80
C ASN A 136 1.13 -5.74 -8.90
N VAL A 137 1.00 -5.91 -7.59
CA VAL A 137 1.45 -4.97 -6.58
C VAL A 137 1.93 -5.72 -5.35
N VAL A 138 2.96 -5.20 -4.67
CA VAL A 138 3.48 -5.77 -3.42
C VAL A 138 3.44 -4.72 -2.32
N ASN A 139 2.87 -5.08 -1.18
CA ASN A 139 2.92 -4.31 0.06
C ASN A 139 4.09 -4.75 0.93
N MET A 140 4.91 -3.81 1.36
CA MET A 140 6.05 -3.99 2.26
C MET A 140 5.96 -3.00 3.44
N SER A 141 5.20 -3.38 4.48
CA SER A 141 4.97 -2.55 5.67
C SER A 141 6.04 -2.77 6.75
N PHE A 142 7.31 -2.71 6.36
CA PHE A 142 8.46 -2.90 7.25
C PHE A 142 9.64 -2.03 6.83
N SER A 143 10.62 -1.86 7.72
CA SER A 143 11.83 -1.12 7.41
C SER A 143 13.11 -1.82 7.86
N SER A 144 14.23 -1.36 7.30
CA SER A 144 15.60 -1.71 7.69
C SER A 144 16.46 -0.45 7.56
N PRO A 145 17.36 -0.18 8.50
CA PRO A 145 18.26 0.97 8.41
C PRO A 145 19.31 0.83 7.32
N ALA A 146 19.56 -0.40 6.84
CA ALA A 146 20.58 -0.70 5.86
C ALA A 146 19.96 -1.30 4.59
N GLY A 147 20.29 -0.67 3.45
CA GLY A 147 20.23 -1.27 2.14
C GLY A 147 21.54 -2.04 1.86
N GLY A 148 21.65 -2.60 0.70
CA GLY A 148 22.88 -3.28 0.26
C GLY A 148 22.70 -3.81 -1.14
N ARG A 149 23.79 -4.08 -1.85
CA ARG A 149 23.75 -4.44 -3.28
C ARG A 149 22.81 -5.65 -3.55
N ALA A 150 22.81 -6.64 -2.67
CA ALA A 150 21.93 -7.80 -2.81
C ALA A 150 20.45 -7.39 -2.70
N TYR A 151 20.11 -6.50 -1.75
CA TYR A 151 18.75 -6.01 -1.55
C TYR A 151 18.31 -5.09 -2.71
N THR A 152 19.19 -4.19 -3.17
CA THR A 152 18.93 -3.38 -4.37
C THR A 152 18.62 -4.27 -5.58
N ASN A 153 19.44 -5.28 -5.85
CA ASN A 153 19.22 -6.21 -6.96
C ASN A 153 17.90 -6.98 -6.82
N LEU A 154 17.52 -7.34 -5.60
CA LEU A 154 16.29 -8.07 -5.33
C LEU A 154 15.06 -7.21 -5.64
N ILE A 155 15.02 -5.96 -5.16
CA ILE A 155 13.94 -5.00 -5.44
C ILE A 155 13.88 -4.65 -6.93
N HIS A 156 15.02 -4.44 -7.56
CA HIS A 156 15.10 -4.22 -8.99
C HIS A 156 14.47 -5.38 -9.80
N ARG A 157 14.78 -6.62 -9.47
CA ARG A 157 14.19 -7.81 -10.12
C ARG A 157 12.67 -7.85 -9.95
N LEU A 158 12.15 -7.54 -8.76
CA LEU A 158 10.71 -7.48 -8.51
C LEU A 158 10.04 -6.39 -9.38
N SER A 159 10.63 -5.22 -9.46
CA SER A 159 10.14 -4.12 -10.31
C SER A 159 10.14 -4.51 -11.79
N GLN A 160 11.21 -5.16 -12.28
CA GLN A 160 11.32 -5.64 -13.67
C GLN A 160 10.25 -6.69 -14.05
N CYS A 161 9.65 -7.35 -13.08
CA CYS A 161 8.52 -8.26 -13.32
C CYS A 161 7.17 -7.53 -13.48
N GLY A 162 7.16 -6.20 -13.43
CA GLY A 162 5.97 -5.37 -13.63
C GLY A 162 5.15 -5.13 -12.36
N ALA A 163 5.64 -5.53 -11.19
CA ALA A 163 4.98 -5.28 -9.92
C ALA A 163 5.23 -3.85 -9.42
N SER A 164 4.18 -3.13 -9.01
CA SER A 164 4.31 -1.89 -8.24
C SER A 164 4.68 -2.24 -6.80
N ILE A 165 5.67 -1.56 -6.22
CA ILE A 165 6.20 -1.88 -4.89
C ILE A 165 5.85 -0.72 -3.94
N ILE A 166 4.95 -0.98 -2.99
CA ILE A 166 4.43 0.02 -2.05
C ILE A 166 5.03 -0.25 -0.68
N CYS A 167 5.70 0.75 -0.11
CA CYS A 167 6.47 0.60 1.12
C CYS A 167 6.08 1.64 2.17
N ALA A 168 6.00 1.22 3.42
CA ALA A 168 5.89 2.13 4.55
C ALA A 168 7.17 2.98 4.67
N ALA A 169 7.03 4.30 4.83
CA ALA A 169 8.18 5.21 4.94
C ALA A 169 9.02 4.96 6.21
N GLY A 170 8.40 4.44 7.28
CA GLY A 170 9.01 4.26 8.61
C GLY A 170 8.36 5.15 9.66
N ASN A 171 8.65 4.88 10.94
CA ASN A 171 8.04 5.58 12.07
C ASN A 171 9.10 6.34 12.92
N GLU A 172 10.19 6.74 12.30
CA GLU A 172 11.32 7.44 12.92
C GLU A 172 11.33 8.96 12.63
N GLY A 173 10.18 9.55 12.27
CA GLY A 173 10.06 10.97 11.87
C GLY A 173 10.48 11.98 12.93
N GLU A 174 10.39 11.62 14.21
CA GLU A 174 10.86 12.47 15.33
C GLU A 174 12.39 12.48 15.48
N MET A 175 13.09 11.55 14.81
CA MET A 175 14.55 11.41 14.90
C MET A 175 15.31 12.33 13.92
N GLY A 176 14.61 13.04 13.01
CA GLY A 176 15.24 13.98 12.04
C GLY A 176 14.54 14.03 10.68
N ASP A 177 15.20 14.67 9.71
CA ASP A 177 14.63 14.97 8.39
C ASP A 177 15.03 13.97 7.27
N ASN A 178 15.77 12.91 7.59
CA ASN A 178 16.18 11.88 6.63
C ASN A 178 16.13 10.49 7.27
N THR A 179 14.93 10.07 7.64
CA THR A 179 14.68 8.89 8.45
C THR A 179 14.00 7.74 7.69
N ILE A 180 13.65 7.93 6.40
CA ILE A 180 13.08 6.86 5.58
C ILE A 180 14.07 5.71 5.47
N GLY A 181 13.63 4.49 5.81
CA GLY A 181 14.42 3.26 5.74
C GLY A 181 14.27 2.51 4.42
N PHE A 182 14.93 1.36 4.32
CA PHE A 182 14.76 0.44 3.18
C PHE A 182 13.65 -0.58 3.49
N PRO A 183 12.82 -0.97 2.50
CA PRO A 183 12.96 -0.72 1.05
C PRO A 183 12.42 0.62 0.55
N ALA A 184 11.71 1.41 1.36
CA ALA A 184 11.06 2.65 0.92
C ALA A 184 12.03 3.70 0.31
N ARG A 185 13.34 3.56 0.58
CA ARG A 185 14.38 4.45 0.04
C ARG A 185 14.86 4.08 -1.37
N PHE A 186 14.49 2.92 -1.90
CA PHE A 186 14.87 2.56 -3.27
C PHE A 186 14.01 3.31 -4.29
N ASP A 187 14.61 3.68 -5.44
CA ASP A 187 13.94 4.45 -6.49
C ASP A 187 12.78 3.69 -7.15
N GLU A 188 12.82 2.36 -7.14
CA GLU A 188 11.77 1.50 -7.69
C GLU A 188 10.53 1.40 -6.79
N THR A 189 10.61 1.89 -5.55
CA THR A 189 9.51 1.76 -4.58
C THR A 189 8.75 3.08 -4.38
N VAL A 190 7.49 2.98 -4.01
CA VAL A 190 6.65 4.11 -3.59
C VAL A 190 6.68 4.19 -2.07
N ALA A 191 7.34 5.21 -1.52
CA ALA A 191 7.41 5.45 -0.08
C ALA A 191 6.14 6.17 0.40
N VAL A 192 5.38 5.54 1.30
CA VAL A 192 4.11 6.06 1.81
C VAL A 192 4.28 6.60 3.22
N CYS A 193 4.02 7.89 3.39
CA CYS A 193 3.98 8.60 4.66
C CYS A 193 2.57 8.56 5.28
N ALA A 194 2.46 8.82 6.58
CA ALA A 194 1.20 8.74 7.31
C ALA A 194 0.63 10.12 7.64
N VAL A 195 -0.70 10.26 7.49
CA VAL A 195 -1.47 11.41 7.99
C VAL A 195 -2.57 10.97 8.97
N ASP A 196 -3.06 11.91 9.76
CA ASP A 196 -4.24 11.76 10.62
C ASP A 196 -5.56 12.03 9.85
N VAL A 197 -6.68 11.91 10.55
CA VAL A 197 -8.03 12.16 10.01
C VAL A 197 -8.21 13.62 9.54
N ASN A 198 -7.43 14.57 10.05
CA ASN A 198 -7.45 15.98 9.67
C ASN A 198 -6.43 16.31 8.57
N LYS A 199 -5.80 15.29 7.97
CA LYS A 199 -4.74 15.40 6.95
C LYS A 199 -3.43 16.01 7.45
N HIS A 200 -3.18 16.05 8.76
CA HIS A 200 -1.88 16.46 9.29
C HIS A 200 -0.90 15.29 9.22
N ILE A 201 0.34 15.58 8.85
CA ILE A 201 1.42 14.58 8.86
C ILE A 201 1.60 14.04 10.28
N ALA A 202 1.58 12.72 10.43
CA ALA A 202 1.82 12.06 11.71
C ALA A 202 3.24 12.36 12.21
N SER A 203 3.41 12.70 13.49
CA SER A 203 4.72 13.09 14.05
C SER A 203 5.76 11.99 13.89
N PHE A 204 5.34 10.74 14.01
CA PHE A 204 6.21 9.58 13.82
C PHE A 204 6.59 9.31 12.36
N SER A 205 5.82 9.82 11.38
CA SER A 205 6.05 9.48 9.96
C SER A 205 7.45 9.89 9.51
N SER A 206 8.25 8.92 9.06
CA SER A 206 9.60 9.17 8.55
C SER A 206 9.59 10.14 7.37
N LYS A 207 10.67 10.93 7.27
CA LYS A 207 10.84 12.02 6.31
C LYS A 207 12.10 11.81 5.47
N GLY A 208 12.13 12.40 4.30
CA GLY A 208 13.31 12.35 3.44
C GLY A 208 12.98 12.56 1.97
N THR A 209 14.02 12.64 1.15
CA THR A 209 13.89 12.86 -0.31
C THR A 209 13.18 11.71 -1.03
N SER A 210 13.08 10.53 -0.42
CA SER A 210 12.35 9.40 -0.96
C SER A 210 10.85 9.41 -0.63
N ALA A 211 10.36 10.31 0.27
CA ALA A 211 8.93 10.44 0.53
C ALA A 211 8.18 10.68 -0.78
N GLU A 212 7.16 9.90 -1.09
CA GLU A 212 6.48 10.03 -2.37
C GLU A 212 5.02 10.48 -2.24
N ILE A 213 4.24 9.81 -1.41
CA ILE A 213 2.83 10.14 -1.18
C ILE A 213 2.44 9.86 0.27
N CYS A 214 1.27 10.39 0.68
CA CYS A 214 0.68 10.11 1.98
C CYS A 214 -0.66 9.38 1.86
N ALA A 215 -0.98 8.63 2.91
CA ALA A 215 -2.31 8.10 3.17
C ALA A 215 -2.61 8.14 4.68
N ALA A 216 -3.86 7.89 5.07
CA ALA A 216 -4.24 7.77 6.48
C ALA A 216 -3.43 6.65 7.16
N GLY A 217 -2.89 6.93 8.34
CA GLY A 217 -2.06 5.97 9.07
C GLY A 217 -2.18 6.06 10.59
N ILE A 218 -3.18 6.80 11.10
CA ILE A 218 -3.44 6.92 12.53
C ILE A 218 -4.81 6.34 12.84
N ASP A 219 -4.89 5.43 13.82
CA ASP A 219 -6.13 4.84 14.33
C ASP A 219 -6.97 4.16 13.23
N ILE A 220 -6.28 3.41 12.37
CA ILE A 220 -6.91 2.66 11.27
C ILE A 220 -7.54 1.38 11.81
N PHE A 221 -8.84 1.22 11.58
CA PHE A 221 -9.60 0.05 12.01
C PHE A 221 -9.60 -1.04 10.93
N SER A 222 -9.13 -2.24 11.30
CA SER A 222 -9.04 -3.37 10.38
C SER A 222 -9.10 -4.72 11.10
N THR A 223 -9.07 -5.80 10.33
CA THR A 223 -9.04 -7.18 10.81
C THR A 223 -7.84 -7.44 11.73
N TYR A 224 -7.98 -8.36 12.66
CA TYR A 224 -6.93 -8.77 13.60
C TYR A 224 -7.03 -10.27 13.91
N LEU A 225 -6.12 -10.78 14.73
CA LEU A 225 -6.04 -12.21 15.07
C LEU A 225 -7.35 -12.75 15.66
N ASN A 226 -7.56 -14.04 15.45
CA ASN A 226 -8.67 -14.82 16.00
C ASN A 226 -10.05 -14.28 15.59
N GLY A 227 -10.16 -13.80 14.34
CA GLY A 227 -11.41 -13.23 13.83
C GLY A 227 -11.76 -11.87 14.44
N GLY A 228 -10.82 -11.22 15.14
CA GLY A 228 -10.99 -9.93 15.79
C GLY A 228 -10.67 -8.75 14.88
N TYR A 229 -10.79 -7.53 15.44
CA TYR A 229 -10.50 -6.26 14.76
C TYR A 229 -9.73 -5.36 15.72
N ALA A 230 -8.84 -4.54 15.19
CA ALA A 230 -8.02 -3.62 15.98
C ALA A 230 -7.87 -2.25 15.34
N LEU A 231 -7.60 -1.24 16.15
CA LEU A 231 -7.14 0.09 15.75
C LEU A 231 -5.61 0.13 15.84
N LEU A 232 -4.92 0.31 14.74
CA LEU A 232 -3.47 0.45 14.69
C LEU A 232 -3.05 1.78 14.08
N SER A 233 -1.86 2.27 14.47
CA SER A 233 -1.27 3.49 13.91
C SER A 233 0.17 3.23 13.45
N GLY A 234 0.54 3.77 12.30
CA GLY A 234 1.87 3.65 11.70
C GLY A 234 1.83 3.91 10.20
N THR A 235 2.98 4.20 9.60
CA THR A 235 3.13 4.20 8.12
C THR A 235 2.83 2.82 7.52
N SER A 236 2.91 1.79 8.34
CA SER A 236 2.48 0.42 8.01
C SER A 236 1.00 0.32 7.68
N MET A 237 0.13 1.20 8.21
CA MET A 237 -1.30 1.25 7.91
C MET A 237 -1.59 2.15 6.69
N ALA A 238 -0.73 3.14 6.43
CA ALA A 238 -0.83 4.02 5.26
C ALA A 238 -0.45 3.28 3.95
N ALA A 239 0.60 2.48 3.97
CA ALA A 239 1.06 1.73 2.79
C ALA A 239 -0.01 0.79 2.20
N PRO A 240 -0.74 -0.03 2.97
CA PRO A 240 -1.79 -0.90 2.43
C PRO A 240 -2.98 -0.14 1.85
N ILE A 241 -3.30 1.06 2.31
CA ILE A 241 -4.30 1.93 1.68
C ILE A 241 -3.89 2.25 0.24
N ILE A 242 -2.63 2.63 0.01
CA ILE A 242 -2.10 2.89 -1.33
C ILE A 242 -2.00 1.58 -2.13
N THR A 243 -1.62 0.48 -1.51
CA THR A 243 -1.61 -0.84 -2.17
C THR A 243 -2.99 -1.21 -2.72
N GLY A 244 -4.03 -1.02 -1.93
CA GLY A 244 -5.42 -1.21 -2.37
C GLY A 244 -5.82 -0.22 -3.48
N ALA A 245 -5.41 1.05 -3.38
CA ALA A 245 -5.65 2.03 -4.43
C ALA A 245 -4.98 1.63 -5.76
N VAL A 246 -3.75 1.13 -5.71
CA VAL A 246 -3.06 0.57 -6.90
C VAL A 246 -3.85 -0.62 -7.46
N ALA A 247 -4.41 -1.48 -6.62
CA ALA A 247 -5.23 -2.58 -7.11
C ALA A 247 -6.50 -2.09 -7.83
N LEU A 248 -7.14 -1.02 -7.36
CA LEU A 248 -8.26 -0.40 -8.08
C LEU A 248 -7.82 0.20 -9.42
N LEU A 249 -6.67 0.88 -9.48
CA LEU A 249 -6.09 1.38 -10.74
C LEU A 249 -5.77 0.24 -11.71
N GLN A 250 -5.23 -0.87 -11.24
CA GLN A 250 -4.98 -2.07 -12.05
C GLN A 250 -6.29 -2.69 -12.58
N GLY A 251 -7.33 -2.75 -11.75
CA GLY A 251 -8.67 -3.19 -12.17
C GLY A 251 -9.23 -2.31 -13.30
N LYS A 252 -9.09 -0.98 -13.19
CA LYS A 252 -9.45 -0.05 -14.27
C LYS A 252 -8.62 -0.27 -15.53
N GLY A 253 -7.31 -0.53 -15.39
CA GLY A 253 -6.43 -0.86 -16.52
C GLY A 253 -6.92 -2.09 -17.28
N LEU A 254 -7.34 -3.14 -16.57
CA LEU A 254 -7.95 -4.34 -17.18
C LEU A 254 -9.25 -4.03 -17.90
N ILE A 255 -10.15 -3.25 -17.30
CA ILE A 255 -11.45 -2.92 -17.88
C ILE A 255 -11.29 -2.05 -19.13
N ARG A 256 -10.44 -1.01 -19.06
CA ARG A 256 -10.34 0.01 -20.11
C ARG A 256 -9.39 -0.35 -21.24
N TYR A 257 -8.30 -1.10 -20.93
CA TYR A 257 -7.22 -1.38 -21.90
C TYR A 257 -6.96 -2.88 -22.11
N ASN A 258 -7.71 -3.74 -21.39
CA ASN A 258 -7.50 -5.20 -21.41
C ASN A 258 -6.05 -5.60 -21.06
N ARG A 259 -5.39 -4.81 -20.19
CA ARG A 259 -4.05 -5.08 -19.67
C ARG A 259 -3.86 -4.43 -18.30
N PHE A 260 -2.90 -4.93 -17.55
CA PHE A 260 -2.40 -4.23 -16.38
C PHE A 260 -1.58 -3.00 -16.77
N LEU A 261 -1.58 -2.00 -15.90
CA LEU A 261 -0.72 -0.83 -16.00
C LEU A 261 0.69 -1.20 -15.54
N ASN A 262 1.72 -0.65 -16.18
CA ASN A 262 3.08 -0.84 -15.71
C ASN A 262 3.39 0.06 -14.49
N PRO A 263 4.50 -0.19 -13.74
CA PRO A 263 4.83 0.57 -12.55
C PRO A 263 4.96 2.09 -12.77
N ASP A 264 5.46 2.52 -13.93
CA ASP A 264 5.61 3.95 -14.24
C ASP A 264 4.25 4.62 -14.48
N GLU A 265 3.31 3.94 -15.17
CA GLU A 265 1.93 4.39 -15.33
C GLU A 265 1.21 4.51 -13.97
N ILE A 266 1.39 3.50 -13.11
CA ILE A 266 0.84 3.54 -11.73
C ILE A 266 1.43 4.71 -10.95
N ARG A 267 2.76 4.88 -10.95
CA ARG A 267 3.43 5.96 -10.20
C ARG A 267 2.97 7.34 -10.68
N LEU A 268 2.82 7.52 -12.00
CA LEU A 268 2.29 8.76 -12.55
C LEU A 268 0.85 9.02 -12.08
N LEU A 269 -0.03 8.01 -12.11
CA LEU A 269 -1.40 8.16 -11.63
C LEU A 269 -1.45 8.46 -10.13
N LEU A 270 -0.64 7.76 -9.32
CA LEU A 270 -0.54 8.05 -7.90
C LEU A 270 -0.21 9.53 -7.66
N ASN A 271 0.76 10.09 -8.39
CA ASN A 271 1.18 11.47 -8.22
C ASN A 271 0.12 12.50 -8.69
N ILE A 272 -0.62 12.17 -9.76
CA ILE A 272 -1.69 13.04 -10.27
C ILE A 272 -2.87 13.10 -9.30
N TYR A 273 -3.21 11.97 -8.66
CA TYR A 273 -4.31 11.90 -7.70
C TYR A 273 -3.94 12.44 -6.30
N THR A 274 -2.82 13.14 -6.12
CA THR A 274 -2.43 13.70 -4.82
C THR A 274 -2.91 15.13 -4.60
N GLU A 275 -3.27 15.42 -3.36
CA GLU A 275 -3.48 16.77 -2.82
C GLU A 275 -2.19 17.24 -2.14
N ASN A 276 -1.59 18.33 -2.63
CA ASN A 276 -0.39 18.88 -2.00
C ASN A 276 -0.71 19.43 -0.61
N LEU A 277 -0.08 18.91 0.42
CA LEU A 277 -0.32 19.30 1.81
C LEU A 277 0.54 20.49 2.26
N SER A 278 1.65 20.78 1.55
CA SER A 278 2.57 21.85 1.94
C SER A 278 2.11 23.25 1.54
N GLY A 279 1.16 23.35 0.60
CA GLY A 279 0.71 24.61 0.01
C GLY A 279 1.76 25.30 -0.89
N LYS A 280 2.95 24.70 -1.08
CA LYS A 280 4.06 25.29 -1.86
C LYS A 280 4.17 24.73 -3.28
N GLY A 281 3.38 23.73 -3.62
CA GLY A 281 3.53 22.97 -4.85
C GLY A 281 4.79 22.09 -4.87
N GLY A 282 4.80 21.09 -5.75
CA GLY A 282 5.92 20.14 -5.84
C GLY A 282 6.00 19.14 -4.69
N ARG A 283 7.14 18.47 -4.58
CA ARG A 283 7.42 17.41 -3.62
C ARG A 283 8.11 17.97 -2.38
N ASP A 284 7.71 17.55 -1.18
CA ASP A 284 8.36 17.89 0.07
C ASP A 284 8.86 16.67 0.84
N LEU A 285 9.70 16.90 1.89
CA LEU A 285 10.33 15.80 2.62
C LEU A 285 9.38 14.99 3.50
N SER A 286 8.21 15.53 3.85
CA SER A 286 7.30 14.91 4.83
C SER A 286 6.08 14.25 4.18
N SER A 287 5.63 14.78 3.04
CA SER A 287 4.43 14.33 2.33
C SER A 287 4.68 13.87 0.89
N GLY A 288 5.90 14.02 0.38
CA GLY A 288 6.17 13.77 -1.02
C GLY A 288 5.35 14.70 -1.92
N TYR A 289 4.60 14.17 -2.86
CA TYR A 289 3.66 14.92 -3.69
C TYR A 289 2.37 15.31 -2.95
N GLY A 290 2.04 14.62 -1.85
CA GLY A 290 0.89 14.92 -1.01
C GLY A 290 0.00 13.74 -0.68
N LEU A 291 -1.23 13.99 -0.24
CA LEU A 291 -2.23 13.01 0.13
C LEU A 291 -2.95 12.45 -1.11
N PHE A 292 -2.87 11.15 -1.31
CA PHE A 292 -3.58 10.48 -2.41
C PHE A 292 -5.09 10.39 -2.14
N SER A 293 -5.92 10.71 -3.14
CA SER A 293 -7.36 10.46 -3.11
C SER A 293 -7.98 10.41 -4.50
N PHE A 294 -8.79 9.40 -4.78
CA PHE A 294 -9.57 9.31 -6.02
C PHE A 294 -10.58 10.46 -6.19
N GLY A 295 -11.07 11.05 -5.10
CA GLY A 295 -12.02 12.15 -5.12
C GLY A 295 -11.47 13.51 -5.55
N ARG A 296 -10.15 13.58 -5.87
CA ARG A 296 -9.51 14.87 -6.12
C ARG A 296 -9.65 15.39 -7.54
N ILE A 297 -9.74 14.55 -8.55
CA ILE A 297 -9.74 15.05 -9.93
C ILE A 297 -11.06 15.68 -10.27
N THR A 298 -11.08 17.01 -10.33
CA THR A 298 -12.11 17.77 -11.02
C THR A 298 -11.63 18.13 -12.43
N ALA A 299 -12.56 18.37 -13.37
CA ALA A 299 -12.24 18.79 -14.75
C ALA A 299 -11.31 20.03 -14.80
N ASN A 300 -11.35 20.90 -13.78
CA ASN A 300 -10.52 22.09 -13.68
C ASN A 300 -9.07 21.80 -13.29
N ASP A 301 -8.82 20.77 -12.47
CA ASP A 301 -7.45 20.36 -12.07
C ASP A 301 -6.70 19.75 -13.24
N PHE A 302 -7.42 19.13 -14.17
CA PHE A 302 -6.87 18.55 -15.38
C PHE A 302 -6.26 19.61 -16.33
N VAL A 303 -6.89 20.76 -16.49
CA VAL A 303 -6.39 21.86 -17.32
C VAL A 303 -5.16 22.53 -16.69
N ALA A 304 -5.07 22.58 -15.36
CA ALA A 304 -3.94 23.16 -14.64
C ALA A 304 -2.68 22.29 -14.72
N SER A 305 -2.82 20.95 -14.79
CA SER A 305 -1.69 20.00 -14.90
C SER A 305 -0.99 20.02 -16.26
N GLN A 306 -1.57 20.69 -17.26
CA GLN A 306 -1.00 20.83 -18.61
C GLN A 306 0.08 21.91 -18.74
N LYS A 307 0.49 22.62 -17.67
CA LYS A 307 1.63 23.52 -17.74
C LYS A 307 2.94 22.73 -17.71
N PRO A 308 3.85 22.95 -18.70
CA PRO A 308 5.00 22.10 -18.96
C PRO A 308 6.16 22.42 -18.01
N GLU A 309 6.22 21.75 -16.87
CA GLU A 309 7.47 21.55 -16.12
C GLU A 309 7.77 20.05 -15.93
N ILE A 310 7.27 19.21 -16.84
CA ILE A 310 7.61 17.80 -16.87
C ILE A 310 8.79 17.65 -17.82
N ASN A 311 9.94 17.29 -17.26
CA ASN A 311 11.07 16.75 -18.02
C ASN A 311 10.53 15.73 -19.04
N PRO A 312 11.06 15.65 -20.27
CA PRO A 312 10.50 14.82 -21.35
C PRO A 312 10.71 13.34 -21.08
N ILE A 313 10.07 12.82 -20.03
CA ILE A 313 9.95 11.39 -19.81
C ILE A 313 8.75 10.93 -20.62
N ASN A 314 9.07 10.39 -21.79
CA ASN A 314 8.23 9.56 -22.64
C ASN A 314 6.78 10.04 -22.84
N ASN A 315 6.55 10.88 -23.85
CA ASN A 315 5.23 11.39 -24.23
C ASN A 315 4.12 10.31 -24.30
N ASN A 316 4.47 9.06 -24.51
CA ASN A 316 3.53 7.94 -24.57
C ASN A 316 2.92 7.59 -23.20
N ILE A 317 3.69 7.69 -22.09
CA ILE A 317 3.21 7.38 -20.74
C ILE A 317 2.25 8.49 -20.28
N VAL A 318 2.60 9.75 -20.52
CA VAL A 318 1.74 10.90 -20.20
C VAL A 318 0.43 10.83 -21.00
N SER A 319 0.50 10.49 -22.28
CA SER A 319 -0.68 10.33 -23.13
C SER A 319 -1.57 9.18 -22.68
N ALA A 320 -1.00 8.05 -22.22
CA ALA A 320 -1.76 6.91 -21.71
C ALA A 320 -2.44 7.24 -20.37
N ALA A 321 -1.76 7.92 -19.44
CA ALA A 321 -2.34 8.38 -18.19
C ALA A 321 -3.45 9.42 -18.42
N LEU A 322 -3.27 10.33 -19.40
CA LEU A 322 -4.26 11.29 -19.84
C LEU A 322 -5.52 10.59 -20.39
N ALA A 323 -5.33 9.62 -21.27
CA ALA A 323 -6.43 8.82 -21.83
C ALA A 323 -7.16 8.03 -20.75
N PHE A 324 -6.43 7.51 -19.76
CA PHE A 324 -7.00 6.81 -18.62
C PHE A 324 -7.96 7.71 -17.82
N MET A 325 -7.59 8.98 -17.59
CA MET A 325 -8.42 9.92 -16.85
C MET A 325 -9.63 10.42 -17.66
N LEU A 326 -9.44 10.73 -18.96
CA LEU A 326 -10.51 11.23 -19.84
C LEU A 326 -11.62 10.18 -20.06
N SER A 327 -11.28 8.89 -20.04
CA SER A 327 -12.29 7.84 -20.16
C SER A 327 -13.14 7.64 -18.87
N ALA A 328 -12.85 8.39 -17.80
CA ALA A 328 -13.60 8.40 -16.53
C ALA A 328 -14.62 9.54 -16.43
N MET A 329 -14.60 10.47 -17.38
CA MET A 329 -15.55 11.57 -17.51
C MET A 329 -16.66 11.21 -18.51
#